data_671f615021127f52cae1d49ebc262468
#
_entry.id   671f615021127f52cae1d49ebc262468
#
_cell.length_a   1.000
_cell.length_b   1.000
_cell.length_c   1.000
_cell.angle_alpha   90.00
_cell.angle_beta   90.00
_cell.angle_gamma   90.00
#
_symmetry.space_group_name_H-M   'P 1'
#
loop_
_entity.id
_entity.type
_entity.pdbx_description
1 polymer ?
#
loop_
_entity_poly.entity_id
_entity_poly.type
_entity_poly.pdbx_seq_one_letter_code
_entity_poly.pdbx_strand_id
1 'polypeptide(L)'
;MDLNFELILTVCTLGCGLFWIIDRFLKSSSQIILFFGSLAPILLFVLILRSFVVEPFQIPSRSMVPTLVVGDFILVSKWNYSVRLPVLRTELVEVSFPKRGDVIVFFPPHESRYFIKRLIGLPGDRVNLIDGTLYI
;
A
#
# COMPACT_ATOMS: atom_id res chain seq x y z
N MET A 1 3.45 2.01 8.66
CA MET A 1 2.33 2.97 8.63
C MET A 1 1.07 2.19 8.26
N ASP A 2 0.04 2.35 8.72
CA ASP A 2 -0.58 1.78 9.88
C ASP A 2 -1.97 1.29 9.47
N LEU A 3 -2.23 0.04 9.81
CA LEU A 3 -3.56 -0.57 9.72
C LEU A 3 -4.63 0.41 10.23
N ASN A 4 -4.26 1.23 11.21
CA ASN A 4 -5.10 2.28 11.78
C ASN A 4 -5.52 3.35 10.76
N PHE A 5 -4.62 3.78 9.85
CA PHE A 5 -4.97 4.81 8.87
C PHE A 5 -5.87 4.26 7.75
N GLU A 6 -5.59 3.05 7.26
CA GLU A 6 -6.46 2.41 6.25
C GLU A 6 -7.86 2.15 6.83
N LEU A 7 -7.93 1.71 8.07
CA LEU A 7 -9.19 1.46 8.76
C LEU A 7 -9.97 2.76 8.98
N ILE A 8 -9.31 3.83 9.44
CA ILE A 8 -9.94 5.15 9.61
C ILE A 8 -10.46 5.66 8.27
N LEU A 9 -9.66 5.62 7.21
CA LEU A 9 -10.06 6.08 5.89
C LEU A 9 -11.26 5.27 5.36
N THR A 10 -11.26 3.95 5.54
CA THR A 10 -12.36 3.08 5.14
C THR A 10 -13.64 3.40 5.92
N VAL A 11 -13.56 3.54 7.25
CA VAL A 11 -14.69 3.90 8.09
C VAL A 11 -15.26 5.28 7.73
N CYS A 12 -14.39 6.27 7.52
CA CYS A 12 -14.82 7.61 7.08
C CYS A 12 -15.50 7.57 5.71
N THR A 13 -14.95 6.81 4.76
CA THR A 13 -15.54 6.67 3.42
C THR A 13 -16.90 5.99 3.48
N LEU A 14 -17.06 4.93 4.28
CA LEU A 14 -18.34 4.25 4.47
C LEU A 14 -19.35 5.17 5.14
N GLY A 15 -18.95 5.91 6.18
CA GLY A 15 -19.81 6.86 6.88
C GLY A 15 -20.30 7.98 5.93
N CYS A 16 -19.39 8.62 5.20
CA CYS A 16 -19.76 9.65 4.22
C CYS A 16 -20.58 9.07 3.06
N GLY A 17 -20.30 7.86 2.63
CA GLY A 17 -21.08 7.14 1.62
C GLY A 17 -22.53 6.89 2.07
N LEU A 18 -22.71 6.57 3.35
CA LEU A 18 -24.03 6.38 3.94
C LEU A 18 -24.84 7.70 3.94
N PHE A 19 -24.21 8.83 4.30
CA PHE A 19 -24.82 10.15 4.20
C PHE A 19 -25.18 10.51 2.75
N TRP A 20 -24.32 10.18 1.81
CA TRP A 20 -24.59 10.39 0.38
C TRP A 20 -25.80 9.59 -0.10
N ILE A 21 -25.94 8.32 0.31
CA ILE A 21 -27.08 7.47 0.00
C ILE A 21 -28.36 8.04 0.64
N ILE A 22 -28.30 8.44 1.91
CA ILE A 22 -29.43 9.03 2.62
C ILE A 22 -29.94 10.29 1.91
N ASP A 23 -29.02 11.18 1.51
CA ASP A 23 -29.38 12.38 0.75
C ASP A 23 -30.07 12.04 -0.58
N ARG A 24 -29.52 11.03 -1.29
CA ARG A 24 -30.03 10.60 -2.59
C ARG A 24 -31.47 10.03 -2.51
N PHE A 25 -31.79 9.30 -1.44
CA PHE A 25 -33.08 8.64 -1.29
C PHE A 25 -34.11 9.50 -0.52
N LEU A 26 -33.71 10.20 0.52
CA LEU A 26 -34.61 10.97 1.38
C LEU A 26 -34.69 12.45 1.00
N LYS A 27 -33.87 12.93 0.04
CA LYS A 27 -33.77 14.36 -0.36
C LYS A 27 -33.70 15.26 0.88
N SER A 28 -32.81 14.93 1.79
CA SER A 28 -32.70 15.60 3.07
C SER A 28 -32.25 17.07 2.89
N SER A 29 -32.95 17.99 3.50
CA SER A 29 -32.55 19.41 3.50
C SER A 29 -31.51 19.74 4.59
N SER A 30 -30.98 18.73 5.28
CA SER A 30 -29.98 18.93 6.34
C SER A 30 -28.61 19.29 5.74
N GLN A 31 -28.10 20.47 6.09
CA GLN A 31 -26.76 20.92 5.66
C GLN A 31 -25.63 19.99 6.06
N ILE A 32 -25.78 19.28 7.20
CA ILE A 32 -24.80 18.30 7.68
C ILE A 32 -24.75 17.10 6.73
N ILE A 33 -25.90 16.57 6.33
CA ILE A 33 -25.98 15.41 5.42
C ILE A 33 -25.41 15.79 4.05
N LEU A 34 -25.72 16.97 3.54
CA LEU A 34 -25.18 17.47 2.27
C LEU A 34 -23.66 17.63 2.33
N PHE A 35 -23.13 18.20 3.41
CA PHE A 35 -21.68 18.39 3.57
C PHE A 35 -20.92 17.07 3.59
N PHE A 36 -21.29 16.14 4.46
CA PHE A 36 -20.61 14.83 4.55
C PHE A 36 -20.85 13.98 3.30
N GLY A 37 -22.03 14.04 2.71
CA GLY A 37 -22.33 13.36 1.45
C GLY A 37 -21.47 13.83 0.29
N SER A 38 -21.17 15.14 0.22
CA SER A 38 -20.30 15.71 -0.85
C SER A 38 -18.85 15.26 -0.75
N LEU A 39 -18.38 14.85 0.44
CA LEU A 39 -17.03 14.32 0.64
C LEU A 39 -16.90 12.85 0.18
N ALA A 40 -18.01 12.10 0.11
CA ALA A 40 -18.00 10.67 -0.21
C ALA A 40 -17.26 10.33 -1.51
N PRO A 41 -17.48 11.00 -2.67
CA PRO A 41 -16.78 10.66 -3.90
C PRO A 41 -15.27 10.94 -3.81
N ILE A 42 -14.85 11.97 -3.10
CA ILE A 42 -13.44 12.33 -2.92
C ILE A 42 -12.75 11.27 -2.05
N LEU A 43 -13.36 10.91 -0.91
CA LEU A 43 -12.83 9.88 -0.02
C LEU A 43 -12.79 8.52 -0.69
N LEU A 44 -13.79 8.18 -1.49
CA LEU A 44 -13.82 6.95 -2.26
C LEU A 44 -12.68 6.90 -3.30
N PHE A 45 -12.45 8.00 -4.01
CA PHE A 45 -11.34 8.10 -4.96
C PHE A 45 -9.99 7.92 -4.26
N VAL A 46 -9.77 8.60 -3.14
CA VAL A 46 -8.54 8.46 -2.34
C VAL A 46 -8.38 7.04 -1.81
N LEU A 47 -9.46 6.42 -1.34
CA LEU A 47 -9.45 5.05 -0.86
C LEU A 47 -9.06 4.06 -1.96
N ILE A 48 -9.65 4.19 -3.15
CA ILE A 48 -9.32 3.32 -4.30
C ILE A 48 -7.86 3.51 -4.71
N LEU A 49 -7.41 4.76 -4.86
CA LEU A 49 -6.05 5.07 -5.26
C LEU A 49 -5.03 4.48 -4.29
N ARG A 50 -5.23 4.69 -2.99
CA ARG A 50 -4.36 4.17 -1.94
C ARG A 50 -4.42 2.65 -1.79
N SER A 51 -5.62 2.06 -1.94
CA SER A 51 -5.80 0.62 -1.73
C SER A 51 -5.22 -0.22 -2.86
N PHE A 52 -5.35 0.26 -4.09
CA PHE A 52 -5.04 -0.55 -5.27
C PHE A 52 -3.88 -0.04 -6.11
N VAL A 53 -3.57 1.24 -6.06
CA VAL A 53 -2.60 1.85 -7.00
C VAL A 53 -1.25 2.07 -6.36
N VAL A 54 -1.15 2.94 -5.35
CA VAL A 54 0.14 3.35 -4.78
C VAL A 54 0.07 3.51 -3.26
N GLU A 55 1.20 3.25 -2.63
CA GLU A 55 1.40 3.52 -1.21
C GLU A 55 2.69 4.30 -0.98
N PRO A 56 2.63 5.48 -0.32
CA PRO A 56 3.81 6.24 0.02
C PRO A 56 4.54 5.60 1.21
N PHE A 57 5.84 5.41 1.07
CA PHE A 57 6.74 4.96 2.13
C PHE A 57 7.87 5.95 2.32
N GLN A 58 8.29 6.14 3.57
CA GLN A 58 9.51 6.85 3.90
C GLN A 58 10.62 5.84 4.20
N ILE A 59 11.81 6.09 3.66
CA ILE A 59 12.97 5.22 3.83
C ILE A 59 13.52 5.34 5.26
N PRO A 60 13.44 4.28 6.08
CA PRO A 60 13.85 4.36 7.49
C PRO A 60 15.32 4.00 7.73
N SER A 61 16.01 3.39 6.75
CA SER A 61 17.34 2.82 6.96
C SER A 61 18.28 3.02 5.77
N ARG A 62 19.60 2.94 6.04
CA ARG A 62 20.64 3.11 5.00
C ARG A 62 20.91 1.86 4.15
N SER A 63 20.15 0.79 4.31
CA SER A 63 20.43 -0.50 3.65
C SER A 63 20.32 -0.47 2.12
N MET A 64 19.76 0.59 1.54
CA MET A 64 19.58 0.77 0.10
C MET A 64 20.45 1.89 -0.50
N VAL A 65 21.35 2.47 0.29
CA VAL A 65 22.31 3.47 -0.19
C VAL A 65 23.25 2.82 -1.22
N PRO A 66 23.57 3.48 -2.36
CA PRO A 66 23.22 4.87 -2.72
C PRO A 66 21.88 5.02 -3.45
N THR A 67 21.15 3.94 -3.73
CA THR A 67 19.93 3.98 -4.55
C THR A 67 18.80 4.75 -3.85
N LEU A 68 18.64 4.57 -2.54
CA LEU A 68 17.63 5.25 -1.72
C LEU A 68 18.31 5.78 -0.46
N VAL A 69 18.03 7.03 -0.12
CA VAL A 69 18.61 7.71 1.06
C VAL A 69 17.59 7.73 2.21
N VAL A 70 18.08 7.73 3.44
CA VAL A 70 17.22 7.84 4.62
C VAL A 70 16.47 9.16 4.61
N GLY A 71 15.15 9.09 4.79
CA GLY A 71 14.27 10.25 4.74
C GLY A 71 13.56 10.46 3.40
N ASP A 72 14.03 9.83 2.31
CA ASP A 72 13.36 9.90 1.02
C ASP A 72 11.95 9.32 1.10
N PHE A 73 11.03 9.91 0.34
CA PHE A 73 9.69 9.38 0.11
C PHE A 73 9.66 8.65 -1.23
N ILE A 74 9.15 7.43 -1.20
CA ILE A 74 8.93 6.62 -2.39
C ILE A 74 7.46 6.26 -2.54
N LEU A 75 7.02 6.07 -3.77
CA LEU A 75 5.70 5.52 -4.08
C LEU A 75 5.86 4.05 -4.48
N VAL A 76 5.26 3.17 -3.71
CA VAL A 76 5.26 1.74 -3.98
C VAL A 76 4.02 1.39 -4.78
N SER A 77 4.23 0.79 -5.95
CA SER A 77 3.15 0.26 -6.78
C SER A 77 2.61 -1.03 -6.17
N LYS A 78 1.30 -1.08 -5.93
CA LYS A 78 0.64 -2.25 -5.34
C LYS A 78 0.19 -3.28 -6.36
N TRP A 79 0.04 -2.90 -7.60
CA TRP A 79 -0.54 -3.72 -8.68
C TRP A 79 0.48 -4.53 -9.48
N ASN A 80 1.79 -4.31 -9.24
CA ASN A 80 2.84 -4.99 -10.02
C ASN A 80 2.92 -6.50 -9.75
N TYR A 81 2.67 -6.93 -8.52
CA TYR A 81 2.83 -8.35 -8.14
C TYR A 81 1.52 -9.00 -7.73
N SER A 82 0.72 -8.35 -6.90
CA SER A 82 -0.58 -8.86 -6.49
C SER A 82 -1.54 -7.73 -6.17
N VAL A 83 -2.82 -7.94 -6.44
CA VAL A 83 -3.88 -7.03 -6.02
C VAL A 83 -4.44 -7.56 -4.70
N ARG A 84 -4.41 -6.74 -3.66
CA ARG A 84 -4.88 -7.09 -2.31
C ARG A 84 -6.06 -6.23 -1.89
N LEU A 85 -6.99 -6.85 -1.16
CA LEU A 85 -8.10 -6.10 -0.55
C LEU A 85 -7.58 -5.16 0.55
N PRO A 86 -8.11 -3.92 0.62
CA PRO A 86 -7.84 -3.04 1.74
C PRO A 86 -8.29 -3.70 3.04
N VAL A 87 -7.62 -3.38 4.15
CA VAL A 87 -7.90 -3.86 5.51
C VAL A 87 -7.66 -5.36 5.71
N LEU A 88 -8.27 -6.22 4.91
CA LEU A 88 -8.16 -7.69 5.04
C LEU A 88 -6.84 -8.25 4.50
N ARG A 89 -6.13 -7.48 3.66
CA ARG A 89 -4.86 -7.87 3.01
C ARG A 89 -4.89 -9.22 2.28
N THR A 90 -6.09 -9.72 1.97
CA THR A 90 -6.27 -10.96 1.22
C THR A 90 -5.86 -10.71 -0.24
N GLU A 91 -5.04 -11.58 -0.78
CA GLU A 91 -4.64 -11.54 -2.20
C GLU A 91 -5.81 -11.97 -3.07
N LEU A 92 -6.20 -11.10 -4.01
CA LEU A 92 -7.27 -11.38 -4.97
C LEU A 92 -6.74 -12.01 -6.24
N VAL A 93 -5.64 -11.48 -6.77
CA VAL A 93 -5.05 -11.92 -8.03
C VAL A 93 -3.53 -11.74 -7.97
N GLU A 94 -2.79 -12.76 -8.32
CA GLU A 94 -1.36 -12.66 -8.63
C GLU A 94 -1.21 -12.14 -10.06
N VAL A 95 -0.47 -11.05 -10.23
CA VAL A 95 -0.27 -10.40 -11.54
C VAL A 95 1.05 -10.84 -12.16
N SER A 96 2.13 -10.82 -11.39
CA SER A 96 3.45 -11.26 -11.85
C SER A 96 4.36 -11.61 -10.69
N PHE A 97 5.44 -12.35 -11.00
CA PHE A 97 6.48 -12.65 -10.03
C PHE A 97 7.58 -11.58 -10.05
N PRO A 98 8.16 -11.25 -8.88
CA PRO A 98 9.27 -10.32 -8.82
C PRO A 98 10.50 -10.88 -9.54
N LYS A 99 11.23 -9.99 -10.21
CA LYS A 99 12.45 -10.32 -10.96
C LYS A 99 13.69 -10.01 -10.14
N ARG A 100 14.78 -10.67 -10.49
CA ARG A 100 16.10 -10.40 -9.90
C ARG A 100 16.49 -8.93 -10.17
N GLY A 101 16.94 -8.23 -9.13
CA GLY A 101 17.25 -6.81 -9.19
C GLY A 101 16.11 -5.87 -8.77
N ASP A 102 14.87 -6.33 -8.71
CA ASP A 102 13.74 -5.52 -8.29
C ASP A 102 13.90 -5.02 -6.85
N VAL A 103 13.48 -3.79 -6.61
CA VAL A 103 13.35 -3.26 -5.25
C VAL A 103 11.95 -3.58 -4.75
N ILE A 104 11.88 -4.41 -3.73
CA ILE A 104 10.62 -4.89 -3.15
C ILE A 104 10.42 -4.36 -1.74
N VAL A 105 9.15 -4.09 -1.42
CA VAL A 105 8.68 -3.81 -0.06
C VAL A 105 7.94 -5.04 0.45
N PHE A 106 8.36 -5.55 1.59
CA PHE A 106 7.76 -6.75 2.16
C PHE A 106 7.70 -6.67 3.69
N PHE A 107 6.87 -7.50 4.26
CA PHE A 107 6.70 -7.63 5.70
C PHE A 107 7.40 -8.92 6.16
N PRO A 108 8.54 -8.83 6.85
CA PRO A 108 9.24 -10.01 7.30
C PRO A 108 8.47 -10.71 8.44
N PRO A 109 8.50 -12.06 8.51
CA PRO A 109 7.72 -12.81 9.50
C PRO A 109 8.17 -12.58 10.96
N HIS A 110 9.37 -12.06 11.16
CA HIS A 110 9.97 -11.87 12.49
C HIS A 110 9.90 -10.43 13.00
N GLU A 111 9.45 -9.48 12.18
CA GLU A 111 9.39 -8.07 12.56
C GLU A 111 8.04 -7.46 12.20
N SER A 112 7.62 -6.47 12.98
CA SER A 112 6.34 -5.76 12.79
C SER A 112 6.46 -4.50 11.93
N ARG A 113 7.47 -4.40 11.09
CA ARG A 113 7.72 -3.24 10.21
C ARG A 113 8.02 -3.68 8.78
N TYR A 114 7.74 -2.81 7.82
CA TYR A 114 8.08 -3.06 6.42
C TYR A 114 9.57 -2.92 6.15
N PHE A 115 10.08 -3.82 5.31
CA PHE A 115 11.45 -3.76 4.80
C PHE A 115 11.43 -3.40 3.33
N ILE A 116 12.44 -2.62 2.93
CA ILE A 116 12.70 -2.28 1.54
C ILE A 116 14.07 -2.86 1.20
N LYS A 117 14.11 -3.80 0.27
CA LYS A 117 15.34 -4.51 -0.12
C LYS A 117 15.35 -4.78 -1.62
N ARG A 118 16.56 -4.97 -2.16
CA ARG A 118 16.74 -5.45 -3.52
C ARG A 118 16.71 -6.97 -3.56
N LEU A 119 15.91 -7.52 -4.44
CA LEU A 119 15.80 -8.96 -4.65
C LEU A 119 17.04 -9.46 -5.40
N ILE A 120 17.80 -10.33 -4.78
CA ILE A 120 19.04 -10.87 -5.33
C ILE A 120 18.82 -12.27 -5.87
N GLY A 121 18.27 -13.17 -5.04
CA GLY A 121 17.99 -14.57 -5.40
C GLY A 121 16.52 -14.83 -5.60
N LEU A 122 16.21 -15.76 -6.47
CA LEU A 122 14.86 -16.29 -6.71
C LEU A 122 14.74 -17.68 -6.10
N PRO A 123 13.51 -18.19 -5.91
CA PRO A 123 13.31 -19.56 -5.45
C PRO A 123 14.07 -20.57 -6.31
N GLY A 124 14.89 -21.43 -5.67
CA GLY A 124 15.73 -22.42 -6.34
C GLY A 124 17.17 -21.97 -6.63
N ASP A 125 17.50 -20.69 -6.49
CA ASP A 125 18.86 -20.21 -6.67
C ASP A 125 19.78 -20.68 -5.53
N ARG A 126 21.04 -20.91 -5.88
CA ARG A 126 22.12 -21.09 -4.92
C ARG A 126 22.95 -19.83 -4.86
N VAL A 127 22.97 -19.18 -3.70
CA VAL A 127 23.66 -17.91 -3.50
C VAL A 127 24.91 -18.16 -2.65
N ASN A 128 26.09 -17.80 -3.19
CA ASN A 128 27.36 -17.89 -2.50
C ASN A 128 28.00 -16.50 -2.36
N LEU A 129 28.63 -16.26 -1.23
CA LEU A 129 29.44 -15.06 -0.99
C LEU A 129 30.91 -15.49 -0.87
N ILE A 130 31.73 -15.11 -1.85
CA ILE A 130 33.15 -15.43 -1.89
C ILE A 130 33.94 -14.11 -2.00
N ASP A 131 34.83 -13.86 -1.05
CA ASP A 131 35.68 -12.66 -0.99
C ASP A 131 34.89 -11.33 -1.18
N GLY A 132 33.71 -11.26 -0.59
CA GLY A 132 32.83 -10.07 -0.69
C GLY A 132 32.07 -9.95 -2.02
N THR A 133 32.25 -10.89 -2.96
CA THR A 133 31.51 -10.94 -4.23
C THR A 133 30.38 -11.97 -4.14
N LEU A 134 29.22 -11.57 -4.58
CA LEU A 134 28.02 -12.42 -4.58
C LEU A 134 27.93 -13.19 -5.90
N TYR A 135 27.83 -14.49 -5.82
CA TYR A 135 27.60 -15.41 -6.95
C TYR A 135 26.22 -16.04 -6.84
N ILE A 136 25.51 -16.14 -7.97
CA ILE A 136 24.17 -16.72 -8.06
C ILE A 136 24.16 -17.77 -9.16
#